data_be8d3a7a8a2f23f2a5c2e5f69a220425
#
_entry.id   be8d3a7a8a2f23f2a5c2e5f69a220425
#
_cell.length_a   1.000
_cell.length_b   1.000
_cell.length_c   1.000
_cell.angle_alpha   90.00
_cell.angle_beta   90.00
_cell.angle_gamma   90.00
#
_symmetry.space_group_name_H-M   'P 1'
#
loop_
_entity.id
_entity.type
_entity.pdbx_description
1 polymer ?
#
loop_
_entity_poly.entity_id
_entity_poly.type
_entity_poly.pdbx_seq_one_letter_code
_entity_poly.pdbx_strand_id
1 'polypeptide(L)'
;MIKGANGSGKTSLIRSICGFTELSEGHVKWNQLSIDDIDSSFQNEIAYLGHKNGLINEISAIDNITMNPNIVDLNELNDLVSGFNLDSVLDKPVEILSSGQAKKTALISLILSKRSVWIMDEPYANLDQASIEYLTHRMDLHTQSKGMIIRTSNQGDLSESPKLDIVLES
;
A
#
# COMPACT_ATOMS: atom_id res chain seq x y z
N MET A 1 10.99 -7.41 -1.24
CA MET A 1 9.81 -8.04 -0.62
C MET A 1 10.19 -8.63 0.72
N ILE A 2 9.33 -8.55 1.73
CA ILE A 2 9.53 -9.11 3.07
C ILE A 2 8.70 -10.39 3.17
N LYS A 3 9.36 -11.52 3.39
CA LYS A 3 8.74 -12.84 3.49
C LYS A 3 8.87 -13.41 4.91
N GLY A 4 7.98 -14.28 5.31
CA GLY A 4 8.01 -14.97 6.60
C GLY A 4 6.66 -15.56 6.98
N ALA A 5 6.64 -16.48 7.93
CA ALA A 5 5.41 -17.06 8.46
C ALA A 5 4.50 -16.02 9.12
N ASN A 6 3.24 -16.36 9.37
CA ASN A 6 2.37 -15.53 10.19
C ASN A 6 2.96 -15.38 11.59
N GLY A 7 2.99 -14.15 12.11
CA GLY A 7 3.61 -13.85 13.41
C GLY A 7 5.13 -13.61 13.39
N SER A 8 5.83 -13.75 12.25
CA SER A 8 7.29 -13.52 12.16
C SER A 8 7.72 -12.05 12.27
N GLY A 9 6.82 -11.11 12.51
CA GLY A 9 7.15 -9.71 12.68
C GLY A 9 7.12 -8.84 11.43
N LYS A 10 6.64 -9.33 10.26
CA LYS A 10 6.58 -8.56 9.00
C LYS A 10 5.88 -7.21 9.15
N THR A 11 4.69 -7.20 9.74
CA THR A 11 3.92 -5.97 10.01
C THR A 11 4.67 -5.04 10.96
N SER A 12 5.31 -5.59 12.00
CA SER A 12 6.12 -4.79 12.93
C SER A 12 7.30 -4.13 12.23
N LEU A 13 8.03 -4.88 11.41
CA LEU A 13 9.14 -4.34 10.62
C LEU A 13 8.68 -3.22 9.68
N ILE A 14 7.58 -3.44 8.94
CA ILE A 14 7.02 -2.40 8.06
C ILE A 14 6.65 -1.14 8.86
N ARG A 15 6.02 -1.30 10.03
CA ARG A 15 5.63 -0.16 10.87
C ARG A 15 6.84 0.60 11.41
N SER A 16 7.91 -0.09 11.75
CA SER A 16 9.18 0.55 12.14
C SER A 16 9.84 1.27 10.97
N ILE A 17 9.81 0.69 9.75
CA ILE A 17 10.29 1.37 8.54
C ILE A 17 9.51 2.66 8.28
N CYS A 18 8.20 2.67 8.53
CA CYS A 18 7.36 3.87 8.39
C CYS A 18 7.53 4.89 9.54
N GLY A 19 8.30 4.57 10.58
CA GLY A 19 8.42 5.40 11.78
C GLY A 19 7.18 5.39 12.70
N PHE A 20 6.28 4.40 12.53
CA PHE A 20 5.08 4.28 13.39
C PHE A 20 5.33 3.54 14.69
N THR A 21 6.48 2.90 14.82
CA THR A 21 6.88 2.13 16.00
C THR A 21 8.38 2.32 16.22
N GLU A 22 8.76 2.67 17.43
CA GLU A 22 10.16 2.79 17.83
C GLU A 22 10.86 1.42 17.73
N LEU A 23 12.12 1.45 17.31
CA LEU A 23 12.98 0.27 17.30
C LEU A 23 13.54 0.06 18.71
N SER A 24 13.60 -1.19 19.16
CA SER A 24 14.32 -1.55 20.39
C SER A 24 15.84 -1.40 20.23
N GLU A 25 16.34 -1.68 19.03
CA GLU A 25 17.75 -1.57 18.66
C GLU A 25 17.88 -1.26 17.17
N GLY A 26 19.01 -0.62 16.78
CA GLY A 26 19.28 -0.26 15.40
C GLY A 26 18.60 1.04 14.97
N HIS A 27 18.60 1.31 13.67
CA HIS A 27 18.01 2.50 13.08
C HIS A 27 17.60 2.26 11.63
N VAL A 28 16.58 2.97 11.18
CA VAL A 28 16.19 3.06 9.77
C VAL A 28 16.81 4.31 9.16
N LYS A 29 17.40 4.16 7.96
CA LYS A 29 17.99 5.29 7.22
C LYS A 29 17.31 5.46 5.87
N TRP A 30 17.02 6.71 5.53
CA TRP A 30 16.60 7.14 4.22
C TRP A 30 17.63 8.12 3.65
N ASN A 31 18.17 7.83 2.47
CA ASN A 31 19.25 8.65 1.88
C ASN A 31 20.43 8.91 2.84
N GLN A 32 20.84 7.89 3.61
CA GLN A 32 21.90 7.89 4.62
C GLN A 32 21.60 8.69 5.90
N LEU A 33 20.47 9.36 6.01
CA LEU A 33 20.00 10.04 7.23
C LEU A 33 19.07 9.13 8.02
N SER A 34 19.14 9.17 9.35
CA SER A 34 18.16 8.47 10.19
C SER A 34 16.77 9.06 9.96
N ILE A 35 15.74 8.21 9.87
CA ILE A 35 14.36 8.70 9.76
C ILE A 35 13.91 9.48 11.00
N ASP A 36 14.56 9.25 12.14
CA ASP A 36 14.30 9.96 13.41
C ASP A 36 14.88 11.39 13.39
N ASP A 37 15.90 11.64 12.55
CA ASP A 37 16.57 12.93 12.40
C ASP A 37 16.05 13.74 11.20
N ILE A 38 15.21 13.12 10.36
CA ILE A 38 14.65 13.77 9.16
C ILE A 38 13.32 14.41 9.56
N ASP A 39 13.20 15.73 9.41
CA ASP A 39 11.89 16.39 9.40
C ASP A 39 10.93 15.61 8.49
N SER A 40 9.64 15.76 8.64
CA SER A 40 8.56 15.01 7.96
C SER A 40 8.75 14.69 6.46
N SER A 41 9.96 14.93 5.89
CA SER A 41 10.30 14.68 4.49
C SER A 41 10.15 13.22 4.09
N PHE A 42 10.60 12.26 4.94
CA PHE A 42 10.45 10.84 4.66
C PHE A 42 8.97 10.41 4.67
N GLN A 43 8.18 10.89 5.64
CA GLN A 43 6.74 10.62 5.70
C GLN A 43 6.02 11.18 4.47
N ASN A 44 6.53 12.26 3.88
CA ASN A 44 6.02 12.82 2.64
C ASN A 44 6.35 12.00 1.40
N GLU A 45 7.33 11.10 1.45
CA GLU A 45 7.68 10.19 0.38
C GLU A 45 6.88 8.87 0.42
N ILE A 46 6.26 8.52 1.54
CA ILE A 46 5.65 7.22 1.77
C ILE A 46 4.14 7.25 1.51
N ALA A 47 3.62 6.24 0.81
CA ALA A 47 2.23 5.79 0.89
C ALA A 47 2.20 4.44 1.59
N TYR A 48 1.43 4.34 2.68
CA TYR A 48 1.34 3.13 3.49
C TYR A 48 -0.04 2.48 3.38
N LEU A 49 -0.08 1.20 3.06
CA LEU A 49 -1.26 0.34 3.13
C LEU A 49 -1.02 -0.75 4.17
N GLY A 50 -1.62 -0.60 5.34
CA GLY A 50 -1.55 -1.58 6.41
C GLY A 50 -2.59 -2.69 6.27
N HIS A 51 -2.58 -3.61 7.23
CA HIS A 51 -3.59 -4.68 7.33
C HIS A 51 -5.01 -4.12 7.48
N LYS A 52 -5.17 -3.06 8.28
CA LYS A 52 -6.39 -2.23 8.29
C LYS A 52 -6.25 -1.19 7.20
N ASN A 53 -7.14 -1.16 6.24
CA ASN A 53 -7.04 -0.35 5.03
C ASN A 53 -6.95 1.18 5.26
N GLY A 54 -7.15 1.66 6.50
CA GLY A 54 -7.06 3.08 6.85
C GLY A 54 -8.21 3.93 6.32
N LEU A 55 -9.33 3.31 5.99
CA LEU A 55 -10.52 3.97 5.47
C LEU A 55 -11.46 4.38 6.62
N ILE A 56 -12.21 5.45 6.38
CA ILE A 56 -13.31 5.90 7.25
C ILE A 56 -14.56 5.15 6.83
N ASN A 57 -15.10 4.33 7.75
CA ASN A 57 -16.18 3.40 7.43
C ASN A 57 -17.50 4.10 7.09
N GLU A 58 -17.79 5.22 7.72
CA GLU A 58 -19.06 5.95 7.67
C GLU A 58 -19.25 6.78 6.40
N ILE A 59 -18.20 7.02 5.63
CA ILE A 59 -18.27 7.77 4.38
C ILE A 59 -18.09 6.86 3.16
N SER A 60 -18.45 7.38 2.00
CA SER A 60 -18.39 6.61 0.75
C SER A 60 -16.96 6.23 0.33
N ALA A 61 -16.85 5.23 -0.55
CA ALA A 61 -15.56 4.87 -1.15
C ALA A 61 -14.95 6.06 -1.89
N ILE A 62 -15.74 6.79 -2.67
CA ILE A 62 -15.26 7.96 -3.43
C ILE A 62 -14.80 9.07 -2.49
N ASP A 63 -15.52 9.35 -1.38
CA ASP A 63 -15.08 10.35 -0.42
C ASP A 63 -13.76 9.96 0.23
N ASN A 64 -13.58 8.69 0.63
CA ASN A 64 -12.31 8.19 1.15
C ASN A 64 -11.16 8.39 0.17
N ILE A 65 -11.39 8.14 -1.12
CA ILE A 65 -10.39 8.35 -2.16
C ILE A 65 -10.08 9.84 -2.29
N THR A 66 -11.11 10.68 -2.44
CA THR A 66 -10.97 12.11 -2.75
C THR A 66 -10.55 12.98 -1.54
N MET A 67 -10.53 12.45 -0.32
CA MET A 67 -9.89 13.12 0.82
C MET A 67 -8.38 13.34 0.61
N ASN A 68 -7.76 12.62 -0.33
CA ASN A 68 -6.38 12.86 -0.70
C ASN A 68 -6.26 14.14 -1.53
N PRO A 69 -5.62 15.21 -1.01
CA PRO A 69 -5.52 16.51 -1.72
C PRO A 69 -4.66 16.45 -3.00
N ASN A 70 -3.94 15.36 -3.22
CA ASN A 70 -3.08 15.18 -4.38
C ASN A 70 -3.81 14.62 -5.61
N ILE A 71 -5.12 14.36 -5.51
CA ILE A 71 -5.92 13.90 -6.67
C ILE A 71 -6.20 15.09 -7.57
N VAL A 72 -5.47 15.15 -8.66
CA VAL A 72 -5.59 16.23 -9.66
C VAL A 72 -6.16 15.70 -10.98
N ASP A 73 -6.02 14.40 -11.25
CA ASP A 73 -6.41 13.78 -12.52
C ASP A 73 -7.63 12.87 -12.35
N LEU A 74 -8.80 13.37 -12.76
CA LEU A 74 -10.04 12.60 -12.75
C LEU A 74 -10.04 11.45 -13.78
N ASN A 75 -9.26 11.54 -14.86
CA ASN A 75 -9.17 10.44 -15.83
C ASN A 75 -8.43 9.25 -15.19
N GLU A 76 -7.33 9.51 -14.48
CA GLU A 76 -6.62 8.45 -13.76
C GLU A 76 -7.50 7.83 -12.66
N LEU A 77 -8.27 8.63 -11.93
CA LEU A 77 -9.23 8.12 -10.96
C LEU A 77 -10.23 7.17 -11.63
N ASN A 78 -10.83 7.56 -12.74
CA ASN A 78 -11.80 6.74 -13.48
C ASN A 78 -11.14 5.44 -13.99
N ASP A 79 -9.93 5.50 -14.53
CA ASP A 79 -9.17 4.32 -14.96
C ASP A 79 -8.92 3.35 -13.82
N LEU A 80 -8.56 3.85 -12.63
CA LEU A 80 -8.32 3.02 -11.46
C LEU A 80 -9.61 2.38 -10.93
N VAL A 81 -10.69 3.15 -10.89
CA VAL A 81 -12.02 2.67 -10.46
C VAL A 81 -12.49 1.54 -11.38
N SER A 82 -12.44 1.74 -12.69
CA SER A 82 -12.83 0.73 -13.66
C SER A 82 -11.88 -0.47 -13.66
N GLY A 83 -10.57 -0.23 -13.55
CA GLY A 83 -9.56 -1.29 -13.48
C GLY A 83 -9.69 -2.21 -12.26
N PHE A 84 -10.16 -1.67 -11.13
CA PHE A 84 -10.50 -2.45 -9.94
C PHE A 84 -11.96 -2.91 -9.88
N ASN A 85 -12.77 -2.58 -10.88
CA ASN A 85 -14.20 -2.91 -10.96
C ASN A 85 -14.98 -2.44 -9.72
N LEU A 86 -14.86 -1.14 -9.39
CA LEU A 86 -15.52 -0.51 -8.24
C LEU A 86 -16.64 0.45 -8.61
N ASP A 87 -16.93 0.64 -9.91
CA ASP A 87 -17.91 1.62 -10.43
C ASP A 87 -19.28 1.54 -9.72
N SER A 88 -19.75 0.32 -9.43
CA SER A 88 -21.08 0.09 -8.84
C SER A 88 -21.18 0.34 -7.34
N VAL A 89 -20.05 0.64 -6.68
CA VAL A 89 -19.98 0.75 -5.20
C VAL A 89 -19.33 2.03 -4.71
N LEU A 90 -18.93 2.92 -5.61
CA LEU A 90 -18.21 4.15 -5.26
C LEU A 90 -18.95 5.05 -4.27
N ASP A 91 -20.27 5.20 -4.44
CA ASP A 91 -21.10 6.05 -3.61
C ASP A 91 -21.55 5.37 -2.29
N LYS A 92 -21.12 4.11 -2.08
CA LYS A 92 -21.51 3.35 -0.89
C LYS A 92 -20.53 3.60 0.25
N PRO A 93 -21.04 3.70 1.51
CA PRO A 93 -20.19 3.73 2.70
C PRO A 93 -19.28 2.51 2.77
N VAL A 94 -18.05 2.69 3.25
CA VAL A 94 -17.06 1.61 3.33
C VAL A 94 -17.53 0.47 4.21
N GLU A 95 -18.30 0.74 5.26
CA GLU A 95 -18.83 -0.28 6.19
C GLU A 95 -19.70 -1.36 5.52
N ILE A 96 -20.31 -1.07 4.36
CA ILE A 96 -21.13 -2.05 3.63
C ILE A 96 -20.38 -2.72 2.47
N LEU A 97 -19.12 -2.33 2.23
CA LEU A 97 -18.27 -2.94 1.21
C LEU A 97 -17.75 -4.31 1.67
N SER A 98 -17.55 -5.22 0.72
CA SER A 98 -16.76 -6.42 1.00
C SER A 98 -15.31 -6.06 1.36
N SER A 99 -14.62 -6.97 2.06
CA SER A 99 -13.19 -6.76 2.40
C SER A 99 -12.31 -6.51 1.16
N GLY A 100 -12.62 -7.18 0.05
CA GLY A 100 -11.95 -6.96 -1.23
C GLY A 100 -12.24 -5.58 -1.82
N GLN A 101 -13.50 -5.12 -1.80
CA GLN A 101 -13.86 -3.78 -2.27
C GLN A 101 -13.21 -2.68 -1.43
N ALA A 102 -13.23 -2.81 -0.10
CA ALA A 102 -12.54 -1.89 0.80
C ALA A 102 -11.00 -1.88 0.54
N LYS A 103 -10.40 -3.05 0.32
CA LYS A 103 -8.97 -3.16 -0.05
C LYS A 103 -8.67 -2.43 -1.36
N LYS A 104 -9.48 -2.64 -2.40
CA LYS A 104 -9.36 -1.96 -3.70
C LYS A 104 -9.50 -0.44 -3.56
N THR A 105 -10.44 0.05 -2.75
CA THR A 105 -10.60 1.49 -2.44
C THR A 105 -9.32 2.07 -1.84
N ALA A 106 -8.73 1.40 -0.85
CA ALA A 106 -7.48 1.83 -0.22
C ALA A 106 -6.29 1.79 -1.20
N LEU A 107 -6.24 0.80 -2.10
CA LEU A 107 -5.23 0.73 -3.15
C LEU A 107 -5.33 1.90 -4.14
N ILE A 108 -6.53 2.31 -4.53
CA ILE A 108 -6.74 3.50 -5.37
C ILE A 108 -6.18 4.74 -4.66
N SER A 109 -6.51 4.94 -3.38
CA SER A 109 -5.99 6.07 -2.59
C SER A 109 -4.47 6.06 -2.51
N LEU A 110 -3.85 4.87 -2.33
CA LEU A 110 -2.40 4.70 -2.31
C LEU A 110 -1.78 5.10 -3.66
N ILE A 111 -2.32 4.60 -4.79
CA ILE A 111 -1.80 4.87 -6.13
C ILE A 111 -1.91 6.38 -6.45
N LEU A 112 -3.05 6.98 -6.14
CA LEU A 112 -3.31 8.41 -6.38
C LEU A 112 -2.53 9.34 -5.44
N SER A 113 -1.92 8.82 -4.37
CA SER A 113 -1.08 9.63 -3.46
C SER A 113 0.15 10.21 -4.14
N LYS A 114 0.58 9.65 -5.30
CA LYS A 114 1.78 10.03 -6.05
C LYS A 114 3.07 10.00 -5.24
N ARG A 115 3.08 9.23 -4.16
CA ARG A 115 4.28 9.05 -3.33
C ARG A 115 5.30 8.16 -4.03
N SER A 116 6.58 8.45 -3.82
CA SER A 116 7.68 7.71 -4.45
C SER A 116 7.90 6.32 -3.83
N VAL A 117 7.48 6.11 -2.59
CA VAL A 117 7.65 4.85 -1.87
C VAL A 117 6.30 4.27 -1.46
N TRP A 118 5.96 3.11 -1.99
CA TRP A 118 4.78 2.35 -1.57
C TRP A 118 5.19 1.27 -0.58
N ILE A 119 4.59 1.30 0.60
CA ILE A 119 4.79 0.31 1.66
C ILE A 119 3.45 -0.40 1.91
N MET A 120 3.39 -1.70 1.62
CA MET A 120 2.13 -2.43 1.62
C MET A 120 2.23 -3.73 2.42
N ASP A 121 1.29 -3.89 3.36
CA ASP A 121 1.15 -5.13 4.15
C ASP A 121 0.13 -6.05 3.48
N GLU A 122 0.61 -7.16 2.93
CA GLU A 122 -0.18 -8.17 2.21
C GLU A 122 -1.13 -7.55 1.16
N PRO A 123 -0.60 -6.85 0.13
CA PRO A 123 -1.42 -6.09 -0.80
C PRO A 123 -2.41 -6.93 -1.60
N TYR A 124 -2.13 -8.20 -1.82
CA TYR A 124 -2.98 -9.11 -2.62
C TYR A 124 -4.06 -9.82 -1.80
N ALA A 125 -4.03 -9.71 -0.47
CA ALA A 125 -5.04 -10.36 0.37
C ALA A 125 -6.46 -9.85 0.04
N ASN A 126 -7.40 -10.78 -0.10
CA ASN A 126 -8.82 -10.54 -0.42
C ASN A 126 -9.09 -9.93 -1.82
N LEU A 127 -8.12 -9.97 -2.73
CA LEU A 127 -8.31 -9.57 -4.13
C LEU A 127 -8.68 -10.78 -5.01
N ASP A 128 -9.53 -10.55 -6.00
CA ASP A 128 -9.73 -11.46 -7.11
C ASP A 128 -8.53 -11.44 -8.09
N GLN A 129 -8.44 -12.46 -8.95
CA GLN A 129 -7.33 -12.63 -9.87
C GLN A 129 -7.14 -11.42 -10.81
N ALA A 130 -8.22 -10.86 -11.35
CA ALA A 130 -8.15 -9.70 -12.24
C ALA A 130 -7.59 -8.47 -11.53
N SER A 131 -7.97 -8.26 -10.26
CA SER A 131 -7.43 -7.16 -9.43
C SER A 131 -5.97 -7.37 -9.05
N ILE A 132 -5.53 -8.62 -8.84
CA ILE A 132 -4.11 -8.94 -8.61
C ILE A 132 -3.28 -8.59 -9.84
N GLU A 133 -3.73 -8.99 -11.04
CA GLU A 133 -3.05 -8.68 -12.31
C GLU A 133 -3.00 -7.17 -12.54
N TYR A 134 -4.12 -6.48 -12.33
CA TYR A 134 -4.17 -5.02 -12.48
C TYR A 134 -3.25 -4.30 -11.49
N LEU A 135 -3.27 -4.69 -10.20
CA LEU A 135 -2.37 -4.13 -9.19
C LEU A 135 -0.90 -4.39 -9.56
N THR A 136 -0.57 -5.61 -10.00
CA THR A 136 0.79 -5.96 -10.43
C THR A 136 1.26 -5.05 -11.57
N HIS A 137 0.41 -4.83 -12.58
CA HIS A 137 0.70 -3.89 -13.66
C HIS A 137 0.94 -2.45 -13.14
N ARG A 138 0.13 -1.96 -12.20
CA ARG A 138 0.32 -0.63 -11.57
C ARG A 138 1.62 -0.55 -10.78
N MET A 139 2.01 -1.62 -10.07
CA MET A 139 3.29 -1.72 -9.39
C MET A 139 4.48 -1.66 -10.37
N ASP A 140 4.39 -2.33 -11.51
CA ASP A 140 5.42 -2.30 -12.55
C ASP A 140 5.59 -0.89 -13.12
N LEU A 141 4.49 -0.20 -13.44
CA LEU A 141 4.54 1.19 -13.88
C LEU A 141 5.19 2.11 -12.85
N HIS A 142 4.86 1.91 -11.57
CA HIS A 142 5.47 2.69 -10.48
C HIS A 142 6.97 2.48 -10.40
N THR A 143 7.45 1.24 -10.47
CA THR A 143 8.89 0.94 -10.42
C THR A 143 9.63 1.39 -11.68
N GLN A 144 9.01 1.30 -12.86
CA GLN A 144 9.55 1.87 -14.10
C GLN A 144 9.72 3.38 -14.02
N SER A 145 8.85 4.06 -13.30
CA SER A 145 8.92 5.50 -13.00
C SER A 145 9.87 5.85 -11.85
N LYS A 146 10.78 4.92 -11.47
CA LYS A 146 11.75 5.03 -10.36
C LYS A 146 11.12 5.04 -8.97
N GLY A 147 9.87 4.63 -8.82
CA GLY A 147 9.25 4.42 -7.53
C GLY A 147 9.84 3.18 -6.83
N MET A 148 9.73 3.15 -5.51
CA MET A 148 10.13 2.02 -4.67
C MET A 148 8.90 1.33 -4.09
N ILE A 149 8.93 -0.01 -4.02
CA ILE A 149 7.88 -0.80 -3.38
C ILE A 149 8.49 -1.70 -2.31
N ILE A 150 8.00 -1.56 -1.08
CA ILE A 150 8.22 -2.49 0.01
C ILE A 150 6.90 -3.20 0.29
N ARG A 151 6.86 -4.52 0.20
CA ARG A 151 5.65 -5.28 0.51
C ARG A 151 5.94 -6.53 1.29
N THR A 152 5.00 -6.93 2.12
CA THR A 152 5.01 -8.25 2.75
C THR A 152 4.28 -9.25 1.88
N SER A 153 4.65 -10.51 2.04
CA SER A 153 3.94 -11.64 1.48
C SER A 153 3.95 -12.80 2.47
N ASN A 154 2.85 -13.54 2.53
CA ASN A 154 2.84 -14.87 3.09
C ASN A 154 3.44 -15.86 2.06
N GLN A 155 4.00 -16.99 2.51
CA GLN A 155 4.57 -18.01 1.63
C GLN A 155 3.53 -18.44 0.57
N GLY A 156 3.88 -18.31 -0.71
CA GLY A 156 3.03 -18.72 -1.83
C GLY A 156 2.69 -17.62 -2.86
N ASP A 157 3.14 -16.38 -2.64
CA ASP A 157 2.97 -15.30 -3.61
C ASP A 157 3.83 -15.60 -4.86
N LEU A 158 3.14 -15.92 -5.97
CA LEU A 158 3.76 -16.30 -7.26
C LEU A 158 4.09 -15.10 -8.14
N SER A 159 3.95 -13.86 -7.64
CA SER A 159 4.28 -12.68 -8.44
C SER A 159 5.78 -12.59 -8.69
N GLU A 160 6.12 -12.16 -9.90
CA GLU A 160 7.47 -12.11 -10.46
C GLU A 160 8.55 -11.58 -9.51
N SER A 161 9.75 -12.11 -9.69
CA SER A 161 10.91 -11.99 -8.80
C SER A 161 11.16 -10.57 -8.29
N PRO A 162 11.05 -10.31 -6.99
CA PRO A 162 11.47 -9.04 -6.43
C PRO A 162 12.98 -8.85 -6.62
N LYS A 163 13.40 -7.61 -6.77
CA LYS A 163 14.84 -7.27 -6.87
C LYS A 163 15.61 -7.57 -5.58
N LEU A 164 14.91 -7.65 -4.45
CA LEU A 164 15.46 -8.00 -3.14
C LEU A 164 14.41 -8.71 -2.30
N ASP A 165 14.74 -9.87 -1.74
CA ASP A 165 13.95 -10.57 -0.73
C ASP A 165 14.60 -10.43 0.64
N ILE A 166 13.80 -10.14 1.65
CA ILE A 166 14.16 -10.21 3.07
C ILE A 166 13.29 -11.30 3.69
N VAL A 167 13.93 -12.30 4.28
CA VAL A 167 13.24 -13.42 4.95
C VAL A 167 13.35 -13.22 6.44
N LEU A 168 12.21 -13.20 7.13
CA LEU A 168 12.17 -13.21 8.60
C LEU A 168 12.02 -14.65 9.07
N GLU A 169 12.99 -15.11 9.85
CA GLU A 169 12.96 -16.39 10.56
C GLU A 169 12.26 -16.17 11.91
N SER A 170 11.45 -17.16 12.30
CA SER A 170 10.71 -17.17 13.57
C SER A 170 11.54 -17.75 14.71
#